data_2f01b755f6408988a9cc2aa74d4531da
#
_entry.id   2f01b755f6408988a9cc2aa74d4531da
#
_cell.length_a   1.000
_cell.length_b   1.000
_cell.length_c   1.000
_cell.angle_alpha   90.00
_cell.angle_beta   90.00
_cell.angle_gamma   90.00
#
_symmetry.space_group_name_H-M   'P 1'
#
loop_
_entity.id
_entity.type
_entity.pdbx_description
1 polymer ?
#
loop_
_entity_poly.entity_id
_entity_poly.type
_entity_poly.pdbx_seq_one_letter_code
_entity_poly.pdbx_strand_id
1 'polypeptide(L)'
;MKRAVPAVLAAATLAFAMSAFAAGYRLAPYKDELFDYPKVLESALGGDYVKVEYVEKRDLYERDEVPEKKARPDYVSLETKAVERDMTLDLGRTELKYIATGAIDGGAKAIVIYVHGRNGNRFQGANDGMFGGNFNRIKNLMVRNGGVYLSPGFPDLKNKGRDAAKALMKEYAAKSPGAPIFVACGSLGGGICWRLIEDPEAAAMLSGLLLMGSTNDDRFFKSPAATGGRKIPIYIGHGTKDRIIRWQSHDAFFKKIRSRLPGYPVRFALFDTGVHGTPIRMTDWRLVLNWMLEVDGL
;
A
#
# COMPACT_ATOMS: atom_id res chain seq x y z
N MET A 1 -0.93 -71.38 -19.66
CA MET A 1 -0.50 -70.66 -18.45
C MET A 1 -0.11 -69.25 -18.90
N LYS A 2 -0.98 -68.24 -18.71
CA LYS A 2 -0.72 -66.82 -19.03
C LYS A 2 -0.37 -66.13 -17.70
N ARG A 3 0.89 -65.61 -17.60
CA ARG A 3 1.32 -64.83 -16.44
C ARG A 3 0.80 -63.39 -16.56
N ALA A 4 0.08 -62.94 -15.56
CA ALA A 4 -0.32 -61.54 -15.41
C ALA A 4 0.85 -60.71 -14.78
N VAL A 5 1.17 -59.54 -15.38
CA VAL A 5 2.12 -58.58 -14.85
C VAL A 5 1.30 -57.51 -14.10
N PRO A 6 1.56 -57.18 -12.86
CA PRO A 6 0.88 -56.11 -12.17
C PRO A 6 1.45 -54.76 -12.61
N ALA A 7 0.56 -53.83 -13.01
CA ALA A 7 0.88 -52.44 -13.26
C ALA A 7 0.95 -51.71 -11.90
N VAL A 8 2.13 -51.18 -11.57
CA VAL A 8 2.32 -50.29 -10.41
C VAL A 8 1.94 -48.87 -10.84
N LEU A 9 0.83 -48.37 -10.32
CA LEU A 9 0.47 -46.94 -10.44
C LEU A 9 1.31 -46.14 -9.43
N ALA A 10 2.26 -45.38 -9.92
CA ALA A 10 2.96 -44.37 -9.12
C ALA A 10 2.09 -43.11 -9.02
N ALA A 11 1.46 -42.89 -7.88
CA ALA A 11 0.80 -41.63 -7.57
C ALA A 11 1.85 -40.58 -7.20
N ALA A 12 2.12 -39.65 -8.10
CA ALA A 12 2.93 -38.47 -7.81
C ALA A 12 2.11 -37.47 -6.98
N THR A 13 2.34 -37.44 -5.68
CA THR A 13 1.83 -36.37 -4.81
C THR A 13 2.65 -35.11 -5.04
N LEU A 14 2.09 -34.15 -5.76
CA LEU A 14 2.61 -32.78 -5.79
C LEU A 14 2.38 -32.17 -4.39
N ALA A 15 3.41 -32.16 -3.56
CA ALA A 15 3.44 -31.37 -2.36
C ALA A 15 3.64 -29.89 -2.78
N PHE A 16 2.57 -29.10 -2.73
CA PHE A 16 2.68 -27.64 -2.72
C PHE A 16 3.42 -27.27 -1.44
N ALA A 17 4.69 -26.89 -1.57
CA ALA A 17 5.42 -26.20 -0.51
C ALA A 17 4.78 -24.81 -0.33
N MET A 18 3.77 -24.71 0.53
CA MET A 18 3.38 -23.45 1.15
C MET A 18 4.61 -23.02 1.98
N SER A 19 5.35 -22.02 1.46
CA SER A 19 6.36 -21.33 2.25
C SER A 19 5.61 -20.74 3.45
N ALA A 20 5.75 -21.38 4.61
CA ALA A 20 5.27 -20.82 5.87
C ALA A 20 6.06 -19.53 6.10
N PHE A 21 5.45 -18.38 5.78
CA PHE A 21 5.93 -17.12 6.35
C PHE A 21 5.85 -17.34 7.86
N ALA A 22 7.00 -17.20 8.53
CA ALA A 22 7.06 -17.35 9.97
C ALA A 22 6.01 -16.43 10.59
N ALA A 23 5.08 -16.99 11.34
CA ALA A 23 4.11 -16.23 12.13
C ALA A 23 4.89 -15.17 12.90
N GLY A 24 4.61 -13.87 12.63
CA GLY A 24 5.26 -12.77 13.33
C GLY A 24 6.10 -11.82 12.49
N TYR A 25 6.07 -11.86 11.13
CA TYR A 25 6.75 -10.81 10.34
C TYR A 25 6.17 -9.44 10.64
N ARG A 26 7.02 -8.52 11.05
CA ARG A 26 6.69 -7.11 11.34
C ARG A 26 7.81 -6.23 10.83
N LEU A 27 7.43 -5.03 10.39
CA LEU A 27 8.41 -4.01 10.04
C LEU A 27 9.07 -3.47 11.31
N ALA A 28 10.39 -3.59 11.39
CA ALA A 28 11.18 -3.02 12.46
C ALA A 28 11.15 -1.49 12.41
N PRO A 29 11.38 -0.80 13.55
CA PRO A 29 11.40 0.65 13.62
C PRO A 29 12.46 1.29 12.71
N TYR A 30 12.11 2.43 12.13
CA TYR A 30 13.05 3.29 11.40
C TYR A 30 12.56 4.73 11.44
N LYS A 31 13.27 5.59 12.14
CA LYS A 31 12.98 7.02 12.32
C LYS A 31 11.52 7.27 12.79
N ASP A 32 10.98 6.40 13.62
CA ASP A 32 9.58 6.48 14.04
C ASP A 32 9.31 7.80 14.75
N GLU A 33 10.24 8.26 15.60
CA GLU A 33 10.16 9.54 16.33
C GLU A 33 9.95 10.76 15.43
N LEU A 34 10.32 10.66 14.14
CA LEU A 34 10.14 11.73 13.15
C LEU A 34 8.83 11.57 12.34
N PHE A 35 8.22 10.39 12.36
CA PHE A 35 7.09 10.05 11.47
C PHE A 35 5.86 9.52 12.21
N ASP A 36 5.95 9.24 13.50
CA ASP A 36 4.80 8.89 14.33
C ASP A 36 3.79 10.04 14.37
N TYR A 37 2.55 9.73 14.67
CA TYR A 37 1.54 10.76 14.83
C TYR A 37 1.89 11.68 16.00
N PRO A 38 2.13 12.98 15.76
CA PRO A 38 2.68 13.88 16.77
C PRO A 38 1.73 14.07 17.96
N LYS A 39 0.42 14.07 17.72
CA LYS A 39 -0.62 14.14 18.75
C LYS A 39 -1.93 13.60 18.23
N VAL A 40 -2.51 12.66 18.94
CA VAL A 40 -3.86 12.16 18.70
C VAL A 40 -4.83 13.03 19.50
N LEU A 41 -5.70 13.76 18.78
CA LEU A 41 -6.72 14.65 19.34
C LEU A 41 -7.97 13.88 19.77
N GLU A 42 -8.30 12.81 19.02
CA GLU A 42 -9.44 11.95 19.28
C GLU A 42 -9.09 10.52 18.84
N SER A 43 -9.50 9.55 19.64
CA SER A 43 -9.42 8.13 19.30
C SER A 43 -10.73 7.46 19.65
N ALA A 44 -11.30 6.72 18.71
CA ALA A 44 -12.58 6.04 18.87
C ALA A 44 -12.53 4.64 18.25
N LEU A 45 -13.54 3.82 18.56
CA LEU A 45 -13.75 2.50 17.96
C LEU A 45 -12.54 1.56 18.13
N GLY A 46 -11.89 1.60 19.29
CA GLY A 46 -10.71 0.77 19.57
C GLY A 46 -9.46 1.18 18.78
N GLY A 47 -9.39 2.44 18.32
CA GLY A 47 -8.28 2.94 17.51
C GLY A 47 -8.50 2.84 15.99
N ASP A 48 -9.65 2.31 15.55
CA ASP A 48 -9.99 2.28 14.11
C ASP A 48 -10.32 3.66 13.54
N TYR A 49 -10.65 4.63 14.40
CA TYR A 49 -10.74 6.04 14.05
C TYR A 49 -9.78 6.84 14.92
N VAL A 50 -8.95 7.66 14.27
CA VAL A 50 -8.08 8.62 14.97
C VAL A 50 -8.17 9.97 14.28
N LYS A 51 -8.26 11.05 15.08
CA LYS A 51 -8.06 12.42 14.62
C LYS A 51 -6.70 12.88 15.07
N VAL A 52 -5.82 13.20 14.13
CA VAL A 52 -4.42 13.53 14.35
C VAL A 52 -4.21 15.03 14.15
N GLU A 53 -3.51 15.66 15.06
CA GLU A 53 -3.12 17.06 14.92
C GLU A 53 -2.12 17.24 13.76
N TYR A 54 -2.44 18.15 12.83
CA TYR A 54 -1.49 18.63 11.83
C TYR A 54 -1.23 20.12 12.08
N VAL A 55 0.03 20.49 12.32
CA VAL A 55 0.46 21.87 12.51
C VAL A 55 1.40 22.24 11.38
N GLU A 56 0.95 23.11 10.47
CA GLU A 56 1.69 23.45 9.25
C GLU A 56 3.12 23.95 9.55
N LYS A 57 3.32 24.72 10.63
CA LYS A 57 4.64 25.16 11.05
C LYS A 57 5.57 23.97 11.31
N ARG A 58 5.15 23.01 12.16
CA ARG A 58 5.93 21.84 12.55
C ARG A 58 6.05 20.83 11.42
N ASP A 59 4.90 20.46 10.80
CA ASP A 59 4.82 19.29 9.93
C ASP A 59 5.14 19.60 8.46
N LEU A 60 5.23 20.90 8.11
CA LEU A 60 5.65 21.35 6.78
C LEU A 60 6.93 22.18 6.88
N TYR A 61 6.88 23.39 7.48
CA TYR A 61 8.00 24.33 7.40
C TYR A 61 9.22 23.93 8.23
N GLU A 62 9.03 23.26 9.38
CA GLU A 62 10.16 22.76 10.18
C GLU A 62 10.66 21.40 9.67
N ARG A 63 9.82 20.64 8.96
CA ARG A 63 10.15 19.35 8.37
C ARG A 63 10.79 19.46 6.98
N ASP A 64 10.41 20.46 6.19
CA ASP A 64 10.98 20.69 4.87
C ASP A 64 12.04 21.80 4.89
N GLU A 65 13.13 21.60 4.16
CA GLU A 65 14.11 22.65 3.83
C GLU A 65 13.54 23.59 2.76
N VAL A 66 12.84 23.02 1.78
CA VAL A 66 12.05 23.75 0.79
C VAL A 66 10.63 23.19 0.84
N PRO A 67 9.64 23.97 1.28
CA PRO A 67 8.28 23.51 1.49
C PRO A 67 7.72 22.72 0.31
N GLU A 68 7.15 21.54 0.58
CA GLU A 68 6.57 20.58 -0.38
C GLU A 68 7.55 19.99 -1.42
N LYS A 69 8.82 20.40 -1.42
CA LYS A 69 9.81 19.99 -2.43
C LYS A 69 10.98 19.21 -1.87
N LYS A 70 11.48 19.61 -0.71
CA LYS A 70 12.73 19.06 -0.14
C LYS A 70 12.63 18.95 1.36
N ALA A 71 12.48 17.75 1.87
CA ALA A 71 12.58 17.46 3.30
C ALA A 71 14.00 17.72 3.82
N ARG A 72 14.12 18.04 5.11
CA ARG A 72 15.41 18.19 5.79
C ARG A 72 16.18 16.87 5.83
N PRO A 73 17.51 16.89 5.89
CA PRO A 73 18.35 15.69 5.89
C PRO A 73 17.99 14.65 6.97
N ASP A 74 17.53 15.09 8.14
CA ASP A 74 17.14 14.18 9.23
C ASP A 74 16.01 13.23 8.84
N TYR A 75 15.12 13.65 7.94
CA TYR A 75 14.00 12.85 7.44
C TYR A 75 14.37 11.91 6.30
N VAL A 76 15.54 12.09 5.67
CA VAL A 76 15.92 11.39 4.44
C VAL A 76 17.19 10.58 4.63
N SER A 77 17.23 9.36 4.10
CA SER A 77 18.46 8.58 3.90
C SER A 77 18.53 8.12 2.45
N LEU A 78 19.62 8.43 1.76
CA LEU A 78 19.85 8.08 0.37
C LEU A 78 20.51 6.70 0.17
N GLU A 79 20.74 5.93 1.25
CA GLU A 79 21.31 4.57 1.17
C GLU A 79 20.51 3.66 0.24
N THR A 80 19.18 3.87 0.17
CA THR A 80 18.30 3.11 -0.72
C THR A 80 18.59 3.28 -2.21
N LYS A 81 19.34 4.35 -2.60
CA LYS A 81 19.74 4.57 -4.00
C LYS A 81 20.63 3.45 -4.56
N ALA A 82 21.41 2.78 -3.72
CA ALA A 82 22.25 1.66 -4.11
C ALA A 82 21.45 0.43 -4.59
N VAL A 83 20.18 0.33 -4.16
CA VAL A 83 19.24 -0.77 -4.48
C VAL A 83 17.98 -0.27 -5.17
N GLU A 84 18.04 0.91 -5.81
CA GLU A 84 16.94 1.51 -6.58
C GLU A 84 17.25 1.38 -8.08
N ARG A 85 16.26 0.95 -8.88
CA ARG A 85 16.40 0.79 -10.34
C ARG A 85 15.16 1.33 -11.07
N ASP A 86 15.37 1.94 -12.26
CA ASP A 86 14.30 2.24 -13.23
C ASP A 86 14.05 0.99 -14.06
N MET A 87 12.86 0.43 -13.97
CA MET A 87 12.47 -0.86 -14.50
C MET A 87 11.37 -0.72 -15.55
N THR A 88 11.28 -1.72 -16.41
CA THR A 88 10.21 -1.85 -17.40
C THR A 88 9.61 -3.24 -17.32
N LEU A 89 8.28 -3.33 -17.22
CA LEU A 89 7.51 -4.56 -17.34
C LEU A 89 6.84 -4.59 -18.71
N ASP A 90 7.10 -5.64 -19.48
CA ASP A 90 6.42 -5.90 -20.74
C ASP A 90 4.99 -6.37 -20.48
N LEU A 91 4.02 -5.69 -21.08
CA LEU A 91 2.58 -6.02 -21.03
C LEU A 91 2.06 -6.54 -22.39
N GLY A 92 2.96 -6.96 -23.26
CA GLY A 92 2.70 -7.47 -24.59
C GLY A 92 2.56 -6.35 -25.64
N ARG A 93 1.49 -5.57 -25.63
CA ARG A 93 1.29 -4.46 -26.57
C ARG A 93 1.78 -3.10 -26.08
N THR A 94 2.09 -3.01 -24.80
CA THR A 94 2.54 -1.79 -24.10
C THR A 94 3.54 -2.18 -23.05
N GLU A 95 4.15 -1.20 -22.41
CA GLU A 95 5.07 -1.39 -21.30
C GLU A 95 4.64 -0.56 -20.08
N LEU A 96 4.99 -1.03 -18.89
CA LEU A 96 4.87 -0.28 -17.64
C LEU A 96 6.26 0.07 -17.13
N LYS A 97 6.59 1.37 -17.11
CA LYS A 97 7.82 1.88 -16.48
C LYS A 97 7.58 2.15 -15.00
N TYR A 98 8.50 1.72 -14.15
CA TYR A 98 8.40 1.89 -12.71
C TYR A 98 9.77 1.99 -12.04
N ILE A 99 9.82 2.70 -10.90
CA ILE A 99 10.99 2.69 -10.03
C ILE A 99 10.78 1.59 -8.99
N ALA A 100 11.77 0.73 -8.82
CA ALA A 100 11.79 -0.33 -7.82
C ALA A 100 12.94 -0.10 -6.84
N THR A 101 12.69 -0.33 -5.54
CA THR A 101 13.70 -0.16 -4.48
C THR A 101 13.64 -1.33 -3.51
N GLY A 102 14.76 -2.02 -3.30
CA GLY A 102 14.89 -3.14 -2.36
C GLY A 102 15.09 -4.50 -3.03
N ALA A 103 14.35 -5.53 -2.63
CA ALA A 103 14.47 -6.90 -3.14
C ALA A 103 13.80 -7.05 -4.53
N ILE A 104 14.39 -6.42 -5.55
CA ILE A 104 13.82 -6.27 -6.90
C ILE A 104 13.79 -7.59 -7.68
N ASP A 105 14.81 -8.41 -7.48
CA ASP A 105 14.99 -9.64 -8.27
C ASP A 105 14.24 -10.84 -7.69
N GLY A 106 13.65 -10.68 -6.49
CA GLY A 106 12.85 -11.68 -5.81
C GLY A 106 13.20 -11.87 -4.34
N GLY A 107 12.46 -12.76 -3.66
CA GLY A 107 12.65 -13.02 -2.23
C GLY A 107 12.21 -11.87 -1.30
N ALA A 108 11.39 -10.93 -1.78
CA ALA A 108 10.86 -9.87 -0.96
C ALA A 108 9.96 -10.45 0.14
N LYS A 109 10.12 -9.96 1.38
CA LYS A 109 9.27 -10.33 2.52
C LYS A 109 7.96 -9.54 2.58
N ALA A 110 7.89 -8.40 1.90
CA ALA A 110 6.68 -7.61 1.68
C ALA A 110 6.84 -6.77 0.40
N ILE A 111 5.73 -6.48 -0.25
CA ILE A 111 5.67 -5.72 -1.51
C ILE A 111 4.75 -4.52 -1.28
N VAL A 112 5.25 -3.30 -1.51
CA VAL A 112 4.45 -2.08 -1.44
C VAL A 112 4.45 -1.41 -2.80
N ILE A 113 3.26 -1.14 -3.35
CA ILE A 113 3.07 -0.46 -4.64
C ILE A 113 2.39 0.88 -4.37
N TYR A 114 3.00 1.98 -4.82
CA TYR A 114 2.39 3.30 -4.75
C TYR A 114 1.77 3.71 -6.08
N VAL A 115 0.50 4.09 -6.05
CA VAL A 115 -0.27 4.59 -7.20
C VAL A 115 -0.40 6.10 -7.08
N HIS A 116 0.24 6.81 -8.01
CA HIS A 116 0.22 8.27 -8.06
C HIS A 116 -1.16 8.85 -8.37
N GLY A 117 -1.37 10.14 -8.04
CA GLY A 117 -2.57 10.88 -8.41
C GLY A 117 -2.55 11.43 -9.84
N ARG A 118 -3.48 12.37 -10.12
CA ARG A 118 -3.54 13.07 -11.42
C ARG A 118 -2.20 13.75 -11.74
N ASN A 119 -1.76 13.67 -12.99
CA ASN A 119 -0.51 14.24 -13.49
C ASN A 119 0.76 13.72 -12.79
N GLY A 120 0.66 12.71 -11.95
CA GLY A 120 1.81 12.02 -11.39
C GLY A 120 2.43 11.04 -12.38
N ASN A 121 3.57 10.51 -12.00
CA ASN A 121 4.29 9.47 -12.74
C ASN A 121 5.15 8.66 -11.76
N ARG A 122 5.96 7.70 -12.28
CA ARG A 122 6.81 6.84 -11.46
C ARG A 122 7.80 7.57 -10.55
N PHE A 123 8.18 8.79 -10.90
CA PHE A 123 9.12 9.57 -10.09
C PHE A 123 8.49 10.24 -8.88
N GLN A 124 7.16 10.41 -8.82
CA GLN A 124 6.50 11.01 -7.66
C GLN A 124 6.69 10.17 -6.41
N GLY A 125 6.32 8.88 -6.46
CA GLY A 125 6.47 7.97 -5.31
C GLY A 125 7.93 7.58 -5.03
N ALA A 126 8.83 7.76 -6.01
CA ALA A 126 10.27 7.54 -5.84
C ALA A 126 11.03 8.77 -5.32
N ASN A 127 10.38 9.93 -5.18
CA ASN A 127 11.01 11.16 -4.74
C ASN A 127 11.36 11.12 -3.25
N ASP A 128 12.62 11.34 -2.93
CA ASP A 128 13.11 11.24 -1.54
C ASP A 128 12.74 12.47 -0.70
N GLY A 129 12.57 13.64 -1.29
CA GLY A 129 12.36 14.90 -0.56
C GLY A 129 10.91 15.35 -0.45
N MET A 130 10.04 14.96 -1.39
CA MET A 130 8.65 15.39 -1.39
C MET A 130 7.87 14.79 -0.21
N PHE A 131 6.75 15.45 0.15
CA PHE A 131 5.89 15.03 1.27
C PHE A 131 6.66 14.77 2.57
N GLY A 132 7.62 15.66 2.88
CA GLY A 132 8.43 15.59 4.10
C GLY A 132 9.26 14.31 4.21
N GLY A 133 9.70 13.74 3.09
CA GLY A 133 10.52 12.53 3.06
C GLY A 133 9.72 11.23 3.29
N ASN A 134 8.38 11.26 3.30
CA ASN A 134 7.62 10.06 3.64
C ASN A 134 7.70 8.94 2.58
N PHE A 135 7.98 9.25 1.31
CA PHE A 135 8.35 8.24 0.32
C PHE A 135 9.74 7.66 0.55
N ASN A 136 10.69 8.48 1.00
CA ASN A 136 12.01 7.98 1.40
C ASN A 136 11.89 7.04 2.61
N ARG A 137 11.02 7.38 3.59
CA ARG A 137 10.77 6.50 4.74
C ARG A 137 10.28 5.12 4.31
N ILE A 138 9.24 5.02 3.45
CA ILE A 138 8.73 3.70 3.03
C ILE A 138 9.76 2.91 2.24
N LYS A 139 10.57 3.55 1.38
CA LYS A 139 11.69 2.88 0.70
C LYS A 139 12.68 2.27 1.71
N ASN A 140 13.09 3.06 2.71
CA ASN A 140 13.99 2.59 3.76
C ASN A 140 13.36 1.48 4.62
N LEU A 141 12.08 1.58 4.98
CA LEU A 141 11.36 0.53 5.70
C LEU A 141 11.38 -0.77 4.89
N MET A 142 11.11 -0.74 3.60
CA MET A 142 11.15 -1.94 2.76
C MET A 142 12.55 -2.52 2.68
N VAL A 143 13.56 -1.73 2.36
CA VAL A 143 14.96 -2.21 2.25
C VAL A 143 15.43 -2.85 3.56
N ARG A 144 15.22 -2.18 4.70
CA ARG A 144 15.67 -2.65 6.02
C ARG A 144 14.94 -3.90 6.51
N ASN A 145 13.73 -4.16 5.99
CA ASN A 145 12.92 -5.31 6.37
C ASN A 145 12.88 -6.40 5.26
N GLY A 146 13.77 -6.33 4.27
CA GLY A 146 13.86 -7.31 3.19
C GLY A 146 12.68 -7.27 2.22
N GLY A 147 11.97 -6.15 2.13
CA GLY A 147 10.86 -5.94 1.21
C GLY A 147 11.26 -5.23 -0.07
N VAL A 148 10.26 -4.93 -0.90
CA VAL A 148 10.40 -4.13 -2.12
C VAL A 148 9.33 -3.05 -2.18
N TYR A 149 9.73 -1.85 -2.59
CA TYR A 149 8.85 -0.73 -2.87
C TYR A 149 8.84 -0.42 -4.37
N LEU A 150 7.65 -0.21 -4.93
CA LEU A 150 7.41 -0.03 -6.35
C LEU A 150 6.61 1.26 -6.59
N SER A 151 7.13 2.12 -7.47
CA SER A 151 6.47 3.36 -7.90
C SER A 151 6.28 3.35 -9.42
N PRO A 152 5.16 2.80 -9.94
CA PRO A 152 4.88 2.75 -11.37
C PRO A 152 4.31 4.06 -11.91
N GLY A 153 4.50 4.28 -13.23
CA GLY A 153 3.86 5.32 -14.03
C GLY A 153 2.70 4.74 -14.84
N PHE A 154 1.49 4.87 -14.34
CA PHE A 154 0.32 4.26 -14.96
C PHE A 154 -0.16 5.00 -16.21
N PRO A 155 -0.63 4.30 -17.25
CA PRO A 155 -1.13 4.90 -18.49
C PRO A 155 -2.44 5.66 -18.30
N ASP A 156 -3.26 5.23 -17.36
CA ASP A 156 -4.45 5.94 -16.87
C ASP A 156 -4.71 5.55 -15.40
N LEU A 157 -5.64 6.24 -14.76
CA LEU A 157 -6.09 5.92 -13.39
C LEU A 157 -7.43 5.16 -13.40
N LYS A 158 -7.66 4.35 -14.42
CA LYS A 158 -8.86 3.57 -14.68
C LYS A 158 -8.51 2.10 -15.01
N ASN A 159 -9.12 1.56 -16.07
CA ASN A 159 -9.00 0.13 -16.40
C ASN A 159 -7.61 -0.27 -16.88
N LYS A 160 -6.98 0.52 -17.77
CA LYS A 160 -5.61 0.21 -18.23
C LYS A 160 -4.61 0.26 -17.09
N GLY A 161 -4.77 1.26 -16.18
CA GLY A 161 -3.94 1.35 -14.98
C GLY A 161 -4.19 0.17 -14.01
N ARG A 162 -5.45 -0.27 -13.81
CA ARG A 162 -5.77 -1.46 -13.04
C ARG A 162 -5.09 -2.70 -13.63
N ASP A 163 -5.17 -2.89 -14.96
CA ASP A 163 -4.59 -4.06 -15.63
C ASP A 163 -3.05 -4.07 -15.52
N ALA A 164 -2.42 -2.90 -15.67
CA ALA A 164 -0.99 -2.72 -15.48
C ALA A 164 -0.57 -2.97 -14.01
N ALA A 165 -1.33 -2.48 -13.04
CA ALA A 165 -1.09 -2.73 -11.63
C ALA A 165 -1.22 -4.23 -11.29
N LYS A 166 -2.27 -4.90 -11.79
CA LYS A 166 -2.45 -6.34 -11.62
C LYS A 166 -1.31 -7.14 -12.22
N ALA A 167 -0.82 -6.78 -13.42
CA ALA A 167 0.33 -7.43 -14.04
C ALA A 167 1.60 -7.26 -13.18
N LEU A 168 1.84 -6.06 -12.63
CA LEU A 168 2.96 -5.80 -11.74
C LEU A 168 2.85 -6.61 -10.43
N MET A 169 1.64 -6.72 -9.86
CA MET A 169 1.39 -7.58 -8.68
C MET A 169 1.71 -9.04 -8.99
N LYS A 170 1.28 -9.58 -10.13
CA LYS A 170 1.59 -10.95 -10.57
C LYS A 170 3.08 -11.20 -10.72
N GLU A 171 3.79 -10.26 -11.35
CA GLU A 171 5.23 -10.32 -11.53
C GLU A 171 5.97 -10.46 -10.20
N TYR A 172 5.63 -9.60 -9.23
CA TYR A 172 6.27 -9.63 -7.92
C TYR A 172 5.78 -10.76 -7.01
N ALA A 173 4.53 -11.19 -7.14
CA ALA A 173 4.03 -12.39 -6.47
C ALA A 173 4.78 -13.65 -6.95
N ALA A 174 5.09 -13.75 -8.24
CA ALA A 174 5.88 -14.85 -8.80
C ALA A 174 7.34 -14.81 -8.34
N LYS A 175 7.96 -13.62 -8.29
CA LYS A 175 9.33 -13.42 -7.79
C LYS A 175 9.48 -13.65 -6.28
N SER A 176 8.40 -13.43 -5.53
CA SER A 176 8.39 -13.48 -4.06
C SER A 176 7.14 -14.22 -3.58
N PRO A 177 7.06 -15.55 -3.75
CA PRO A 177 5.88 -16.33 -3.38
C PRO A 177 5.54 -16.18 -1.91
N GLY A 178 4.26 -15.88 -1.63
CA GLY A 178 3.75 -15.70 -0.28
C GLY A 178 4.01 -14.31 0.34
N ALA A 179 4.76 -13.42 -0.31
CA ALA A 179 4.95 -12.07 0.19
C ALA A 179 3.64 -11.27 0.16
N PRO A 180 3.24 -10.62 1.27
CA PRO A 180 2.07 -9.76 1.30
C PRO A 180 2.22 -8.56 0.37
N ILE A 181 1.15 -8.23 -0.37
CA ILE A 181 1.13 -7.11 -1.32
C ILE A 181 0.20 -6.01 -0.80
N PHE A 182 0.77 -4.84 -0.58
CA PHE A 182 0.06 -3.64 -0.17
C PHE A 182 0.04 -2.63 -1.33
N VAL A 183 -1.12 -2.04 -1.60
CA VAL A 183 -1.26 -0.99 -2.62
C VAL A 183 -1.71 0.30 -1.96
N ALA A 184 -0.94 1.36 -2.13
CA ALA A 184 -1.20 2.68 -1.59
C ALA A 184 -1.53 3.66 -2.70
N CYS A 185 -2.68 4.33 -2.62
CA CYS A 185 -3.18 5.21 -3.66
C CYS A 185 -3.29 6.65 -3.16
N GLY A 186 -2.63 7.58 -3.86
CA GLY A 186 -2.78 9.01 -3.65
C GLY A 186 -3.86 9.61 -4.57
N SER A 187 -4.73 10.48 -4.02
CA SER A 187 -5.69 11.27 -4.80
C SER A 187 -6.50 10.42 -5.80
N LEU A 188 -6.52 10.79 -7.08
CA LEU A 188 -7.23 10.03 -8.12
C LEU A 188 -6.67 8.64 -8.40
N GLY A 189 -5.50 8.29 -7.86
CA GLY A 189 -4.99 6.92 -7.87
C GLY A 189 -5.94 5.90 -7.25
N GLY A 190 -6.83 6.33 -6.37
CA GLY A 190 -7.92 5.51 -5.83
C GLY A 190 -8.78 4.84 -6.89
N GLY A 191 -8.86 5.43 -8.09
CA GLY A 191 -9.55 4.80 -9.21
C GLY A 191 -8.95 3.44 -9.63
N ILE A 192 -7.63 3.24 -9.46
CA ILE A 192 -6.98 1.93 -9.63
C ILE A 192 -7.24 1.05 -8.41
N CYS A 193 -7.02 1.57 -7.19
CA CYS A 193 -7.20 0.81 -5.95
C CYS A 193 -8.58 0.14 -5.86
N TRP A 194 -9.64 0.90 -6.13
CA TRP A 194 -11.00 0.35 -6.10
C TRP A 194 -11.25 -0.70 -7.18
N ARG A 195 -10.66 -0.53 -8.37
CA ARG A 195 -10.76 -1.54 -9.44
C ARG A 195 -9.96 -2.81 -9.16
N LEU A 196 -8.86 -2.73 -8.42
CA LEU A 196 -8.12 -3.91 -7.97
C LEU A 196 -8.94 -4.74 -6.98
N ILE A 197 -9.63 -4.09 -6.06
CA ILE A 197 -10.47 -4.79 -5.06
C ILE A 197 -11.75 -5.39 -5.67
N GLU A 198 -12.21 -4.86 -6.82
CA GLU A 198 -13.33 -5.38 -7.62
C GLU A 198 -12.93 -6.58 -8.50
N ASP A 199 -11.66 -6.68 -8.88
CA ASP A 199 -11.13 -7.77 -9.71
C ASP A 199 -10.81 -8.98 -8.81
N PRO A 200 -11.46 -10.16 -8.98
CA PRO A 200 -11.26 -11.29 -8.07
C PRO A 200 -9.81 -11.78 -7.99
N GLU A 201 -9.09 -11.76 -9.11
CA GLU A 201 -7.71 -12.21 -9.17
C GLU A 201 -6.77 -11.21 -8.46
N ALA A 202 -6.95 -9.91 -8.69
CA ALA A 202 -6.19 -8.89 -8.00
C ALA A 202 -6.51 -8.86 -6.50
N ALA A 203 -7.79 -8.95 -6.13
CA ALA A 203 -8.23 -8.97 -4.74
C ALA A 203 -7.63 -10.17 -3.98
N ALA A 204 -7.49 -11.33 -4.61
CA ALA A 204 -6.86 -12.51 -4.00
C ALA A 204 -5.37 -12.31 -3.65
N MET A 205 -4.67 -11.42 -4.35
CA MET A 205 -3.26 -11.09 -4.11
C MET A 205 -3.06 -9.97 -3.07
N LEU A 206 -4.11 -9.16 -2.78
CA LEU A 206 -3.97 -7.98 -1.91
C LEU A 206 -3.95 -8.37 -0.43
N SER A 207 -2.99 -7.84 0.32
CA SER A 207 -2.91 -7.89 1.78
C SER A 207 -3.32 -6.58 2.45
N GLY A 208 -3.57 -5.52 1.68
CA GLY A 208 -4.11 -4.27 2.19
C GLY A 208 -4.15 -3.14 1.16
N LEU A 209 -5.07 -2.19 1.40
CA LEU A 209 -5.19 -0.96 0.64
C LEU A 209 -5.01 0.27 1.53
N LEU A 210 -4.18 1.23 1.09
CA LEU A 210 -4.02 2.53 1.73
C LEU A 210 -4.55 3.63 0.80
N LEU A 211 -5.51 4.40 1.26
CA LEU A 211 -6.14 5.51 0.53
C LEU A 211 -5.71 6.83 1.16
N MET A 212 -4.76 7.53 0.55
CA MET A 212 -4.13 8.74 1.09
C MET A 212 -4.62 9.98 0.35
N GLY A 213 -5.58 10.73 0.93
CA GLY A 213 -6.25 11.85 0.26
C GLY A 213 -6.92 11.41 -1.05
N SER A 214 -7.40 10.18 -1.10
CA SER A 214 -7.87 9.51 -2.30
C SER A 214 -9.40 9.51 -2.38
N THR A 215 -9.96 8.93 -3.45
CA THR A 215 -11.42 8.80 -3.63
C THR A 215 -11.97 7.59 -2.89
N ASN A 216 -13.26 7.59 -2.57
CA ASN A 216 -14.01 6.39 -2.18
C ASN A 216 -14.88 5.88 -3.34
N ASP A 217 -15.37 4.64 -3.25
CA ASP A 217 -16.24 4.04 -4.27
C ASP A 217 -17.19 3.01 -3.65
N ASP A 218 -18.48 3.26 -3.78
CA ASP A 218 -19.53 2.37 -3.26
C ASP A 218 -19.58 0.99 -3.94
N ARG A 219 -18.94 0.82 -5.10
CA ARG A 219 -18.79 -0.50 -5.74
C ARG A 219 -18.04 -1.48 -4.88
N PHE A 220 -17.23 -0.98 -3.92
CA PHE A 220 -16.62 -1.77 -2.86
C PHE A 220 -17.59 -2.76 -2.23
N PHE A 221 -18.83 -2.35 -1.91
CA PHE A 221 -19.82 -3.21 -1.23
C PHE A 221 -20.29 -4.43 -2.03
N LYS A 222 -19.94 -4.48 -3.32
CA LYS A 222 -20.21 -5.62 -4.21
C LYS A 222 -18.93 -6.38 -4.58
N SER A 223 -17.77 -5.92 -4.11
CA SER A 223 -16.47 -6.50 -4.45
C SER A 223 -16.22 -7.83 -3.74
N PRO A 224 -15.32 -8.68 -4.26
CA PRO A 224 -14.86 -9.88 -3.56
C PRO A 224 -14.32 -9.59 -2.15
N ALA A 225 -13.71 -8.45 -1.93
CA ALA A 225 -13.20 -8.05 -0.62
C ALA A 225 -14.31 -7.81 0.42
N ALA A 226 -15.47 -7.28 0.00
CA ALA A 226 -16.60 -7.04 0.88
C ALA A 226 -17.48 -8.28 1.09
N THR A 227 -17.64 -9.12 0.04
CA THR A 227 -18.57 -10.24 0.02
C THR A 227 -17.91 -11.61 0.19
N GLY A 228 -16.59 -11.70 0.00
CA GLY A 228 -15.82 -12.92 0.13
C GLY A 228 -15.42 -13.27 1.57
N GLY A 229 -14.85 -14.47 1.75
CA GLY A 229 -14.41 -14.96 3.07
C GLY A 229 -13.17 -14.25 3.61
N ARG A 230 -12.23 -13.84 2.74
CA ARG A 230 -11.03 -13.07 3.11
C ARG A 230 -11.30 -11.58 3.02
N LYS A 231 -11.09 -10.86 4.12
CA LYS A 231 -11.25 -9.41 4.20
C LYS A 231 -9.91 -8.73 3.97
N ILE A 232 -9.88 -7.76 3.07
CA ILE A 232 -8.68 -6.97 2.77
C ILE A 232 -8.71 -5.72 3.65
N PRO A 233 -7.74 -5.50 4.56
CA PRO A 233 -7.72 -4.33 5.42
C PRO A 233 -7.60 -3.04 4.59
N ILE A 234 -8.35 -2.02 4.99
CA ILE A 234 -8.40 -0.71 4.32
C ILE A 234 -8.00 0.39 5.31
N TYR A 235 -6.97 1.14 4.96
CA TYR A 235 -6.62 2.38 5.64
C TYR A 235 -7.07 3.58 4.82
N ILE A 236 -7.70 4.56 5.48
CA ILE A 236 -8.13 5.83 4.89
C ILE A 236 -7.40 6.94 5.65
N GLY A 237 -6.57 7.73 4.96
CA GLY A 237 -5.98 8.95 5.49
C GLY A 237 -6.57 10.17 4.78
N HIS A 238 -7.06 11.18 5.52
CA HIS A 238 -7.65 12.38 4.89
C HIS A 238 -7.41 13.66 5.71
N GLY A 239 -7.32 14.81 5.04
CA GLY A 239 -7.16 16.11 5.68
C GLY A 239 -8.48 16.85 5.84
N THR A 240 -8.72 17.51 7.00
CA THR A 240 -9.98 18.23 7.23
C THR A 240 -10.13 19.48 6.38
N LYS A 241 -9.05 20.07 5.86
CA LYS A 241 -9.04 21.22 4.94
C LYS A 241 -8.75 20.84 3.50
N ASP A 242 -8.91 19.56 3.12
CA ASP A 242 -8.82 19.14 1.72
C ASP A 242 -9.94 19.82 0.89
N ARG A 243 -9.52 20.65 -0.07
CA ARG A 243 -10.43 21.38 -0.97
C ARG A 243 -10.71 20.63 -2.28
N ILE A 244 -10.01 19.53 -2.52
CA ILE A 244 -10.13 18.73 -3.75
C ILE A 244 -11.13 17.60 -3.54
N ILE A 245 -11.00 16.88 -2.41
CA ILE A 245 -11.89 15.77 -2.03
C ILE A 245 -12.33 16.02 -0.58
N ARG A 246 -13.65 16.09 -0.38
CA ARG A 246 -14.21 16.40 0.94
C ARG A 246 -14.07 15.24 1.91
N TRP A 247 -13.45 15.46 3.06
CA TRP A 247 -13.24 14.43 4.09
C TRP A 247 -14.55 13.81 4.60
N GLN A 248 -15.65 14.60 4.62
CA GLN A 248 -16.95 14.11 5.07
C GLN A 248 -17.46 12.94 4.23
N SER A 249 -17.08 12.86 2.94
CA SER A 249 -17.43 11.71 2.11
C SER A 249 -16.72 10.45 2.55
N HIS A 250 -15.51 10.57 3.08
CA HIS A 250 -14.73 9.45 3.62
C HIS A 250 -15.21 9.02 5.00
N ASP A 251 -15.59 9.97 5.84
CA ASP A 251 -16.23 9.69 7.14
C ASP A 251 -17.53 8.92 6.94
N ALA A 252 -18.38 9.39 6.01
CA ALA A 252 -19.61 8.69 5.66
C ALA A 252 -19.34 7.29 5.09
N PHE A 253 -18.34 7.14 4.25
CA PHE A 253 -17.94 5.85 3.68
C PHE A 253 -17.38 4.90 4.74
N PHE A 254 -16.51 5.36 5.63
CA PHE A 254 -16.00 4.61 6.78
C PHE A 254 -17.14 4.11 7.67
N LYS A 255 -18.06 4.99 8.07
CA LYS A 255 -19.24 4.64 8.85
C LYS A 255 -20.14 3.63 8.13
N LYS A 256 -20.28 3.76 6.80
CA LYS A 256 -21.05 2.84 5.95
C LYS A 256 -20.42 1.45 5.89
N ILE A 257 -19.07 1.36 5.80
CA ILE A 257 -18.38 0.06 5.89
C ILE A 257 -18.68 -0.59 7.24
N ARG A 258 -18.49 0.12 8.33
CA ARG A 258 -18.70 -0.43 9.68
C ARG A 258 -20.13 -0.87 9.95
N SER A 259 -21.12 -0.13 9.43
CA SER A 259 -22.53 -0.48 9.61
C SER A 259 -22.99 -1.65 8.75
N ARG A 260 -22.52 -1.74 7.49
CA ARG A 260 -22.93 -2.80 6.55
C ARG A 260 -22.13 -4.07 6.67
N LEU A 261 -20.89 -3.97 7.12
CA LEU A 261 -19.93 -5.07 7.24
C LEU A 261 -19.32 -5.08 8.65
N PRO A 262 -20.09 -5.46 9.70
CA PRO A 262 -19.59 -5.51 11.07
C PRO A 262 -18.30 -6.33 11.17
N GLY A 263 -17.28 -5.78 11.85
CA GLY A 263 -15.97 -6.42 11.98
C GLY A 263 -15.10 -6.38 10.71
N TYR A 264 -15.46 -5.58 9.69
CA TYR A 264 -14.57 -5.34 8.56
C TYR A 264 -13.35 -4.53 9.00
N PRO A 265 -12.10 -4.95 8.66
CA PRO A 265 -10.90 -4.24 9.07
C PRO A 265 -10.73 -2.95 8.26
N VAL A 266 -11.22 -1.85 8.80
CA VAL A 266 -11.09 -0.50 8.21
C VAL A 266 -10.64 0.48 9.27
N ARG A 267 -9.58 1.25 8.98
CA ARG A 267 -9.08 2.36 9.82
C ARG A 267 -9.19 3.69 9.10
N PHE A 268 -9.50 4.73 9.86
CA PHE A 268 -9.58 6.11 9.35
C PHE A 268 -8.74 7.05 10.21
N ALA A 269 -7.69 7.64 9.60
CA ALA A 269 -6.90 8.71 10.19
C ALA A 269 -7.28 10.05 9.56
N LEU A 270 -7.87 10.94 10.36
CA LEU A 270 -8.28 12.28 9.95
C LEU A 270 -7.27 13.30 10.45
N PHE A 271 -6.52 13.92 9.54
CA PHE A 271 -5.53 14.95 9.88
C PHE A 271 -6.21 16.31 10.02
N ASP A 272 -6.28 16.80 11.27
CA ASP A 272 -6.93 18.09 11.57
C ASP A 272 -6.15 19.26 10.97
N THR A 273 -6.85 20.17 10.29
CA THR A 273 -6.28 21.24 9.46
C THR A 273 -5.45 20.80 8.23
N GLY A 274 -5.27 19.50 8.03
CA GLY A 274 -4.52 18.95 6.89
C GLY A 274 -5.20 19.24 5.55
N VAL A 275 -4.36 19.49 4.53
CA VAL A 275 -4.78 19.73 3.13
C VAL A 275 -4.67 18.44 2.30
N HIS A 276 -4.86 18.52 0.97
CA HIS A 276 -4.91 17.36 0.07
C HIS A 276 -3.66 16.46 0.11
N GLY A 277 -2.44 17.02 0.22
CA GLY A 277 -1.18 16.29 0.30
C GLY A 277 -0.84 15.75 1.69
N THR A 278 -1.51 16.26 2.73
CA THR A 278 -1.20 15.91 4.13
C THR A 278 -1.27 14.42 4.42
N PRO A 279 -2.26 13.64 3.93
CA PRO A 279 -2.29 12.20 4.18
C PRO A 279 -1.06 11.44 3.67
N ILE A 280 -0.48 11.86 2.53
CA ILE A 280 0.75 11.24 2.02
C ILE A 280 1.92 11.60 2.93
N ARG A 281 2.00 12.86 3.40
CA ARG A 281 3.04 13.36 4.30
C ARG A 281 3.00 12.71 5.68
N MET A 282 1.80 12.52 6.23
CA MET A 282 1.59 12.19 7.65
C MET A 282 1.25 10.72 7.91
N THR A 283 0.95 9.91 6.90
CA THR A 283 0.68 8.49 7.13
C THR A 283 1.91 7.80 7.72
N ASP A 284 1.74 7.23 8.92
CA ASP A 284 2.75 6.35 9.51
C ASP A 284 2.70 4.99 8.83
N TRP A 285 3.58 4.80 7.86
CA TRP A 285 3.66 3.57 7.07
C TRP A 285 3.86 2.32 7.93
N ARG A 286 4.74 2.39 8.93
CA ARG A 286 5.05 1.24 9.76
C ARG A 286 3.86 0.81 10.62
N LEU A 287 3.21 1.77 11.26
CA LEU A 287 2.00 1.53 12.05
C LEU A 287 0.90 0.89 11.20
N VAL A 288 0.64 1.46 10.03
CA VAL A 288 -0.43 0.99 9.14
C VAL A 288 -0.13 -0.39 8.55
N LEU A 289 1.09 -0.60 8.03
CA LEU A 289 1.47 -1.88 7.43
C LEU A 289 1.54 -3.00 8.47
N ASN A 290 2.05 -2.73 9.67
CA ASN A 290 2.08 -3.72 10.75
C ASN A 290 0.66 -4.13 11.19
N TRP A 291 -0.27 -3.16 11.25
CA TRP A 291 -1.68 -3.50 11.48
C TRP A 291 -2.26 -4.37 10.36
N MET A 292 -1.96 -4.06 9.09
CA MET A 292 -2.44 -4.86 7.96
C MET A 292 -1.86 -6.29 7.98
N LEU A 293 -0.58 -6.44 8.33
CA LEU A 293 0.06 -7.73 8.52
C LEU A 293 -0.63 -8.55 9.63
N GLU A 294 -0.98 -7.91 10.74
CA GLU A 294 -1.71 -8.56 11.84
C GLU A 294 -3.09 -9.04 11.41
N VAL A 295 -3.83 -8.22 10.65
CA VAL A 295 -5.15 -8.60 10.10
C VAL A 295 -5.04 -9.78 9.12
N ASP A 296 -3.98 -9.86 8.35
CA ASP A 296 -3.73 -10.94 7.37
C ASP A 296 -3.16 -12.22 8.03
N GLY A 297 -2.93 -12.19 9.37
CA GLY A 297 -2.47 -13.35 10.15
C GLY A 297 -0.97 -13.64 10.01
N LEU A 298 -0.19 -12.65 9.62
CA LEU A 298 1.27 -12.74 9.40
C LEU A 298 2.08 -12.20 10.57
#